data_07dfa03e7838acefa6b7eb508adc5df8
#
_entry.id   07dfa03e7838acefa6b7eb508adc5df8
#
_cell.length_a   1.000
_cell.length_b   1.000
_cell.length_c   1.000
_cell.angle_alpha   90.00
_cell.angle_beta   90.00
_cell.angle_gamma   90.00
#
_symmetry.space_group_name_H-M   'P 1'
#
loop_
_entity.id
_entity.type
_entity.pdbx_description
1 polymer ?
#
loop_
_entity_poly.entity_id
_entity_poly.type
_entity_poly.pdbx_seq_one_letter_code
_entity_poly.pdbx_strand_id
1 'polypeptide(L)'
;YLHRRQRQMCIRDSPNPEVNKIVQHRYSEKNFLGKNNIRTTKFEKIVNENDIKKYRDLLPGILKTSTLGYDGKGQYKLKDLEDLNNHEIRFDKEFILEKLVNLEKEISLVITRFSKDNYEIYEPIENLHEEQILKYSTIPAQINLSHFKKSQEWAKLISEELQYVGTLCVEFFIDKDQNLYVNEIAPRVHNSGHLTINAY
;
A
#
# COMPACT_ATOMS: atom_id res chain seq x y z
N TYR A 1 -11.73 9.40 39.92
CA TYR A 1 -11.93 10.43 38.84
C TYR A 1 -10.60 10.84 38.17
N LEU A 2 -9.56 11.02 38.97
CA LEU A 2 -8.20 11.33 38.48
C LEU A 2 -7.59 10.20 37.62
N HIS A 3 -7.77 8.94 37.99
CA HIS A 3 -7.30 7.79 37.22
C HIS A 3 -8.00 7.65 35.85
N ARG A 4 -9.24 8.10 35.71
CA ARG A 4 -9.95 8.07 34.42
C ARG A 4 -9.45 9.16 33.48
N ARG A 5 -9.08 10.35 33.98
CA ARG A 5 -8.45 11.42 33.19
C ARG A 5 -7.02 11.08 32.76
N GLN A 6 -6.22 10.45 33.64
CA GLN A 6 -4.88 9.98 33.28
C GLN A 6 -4.93 8.91 32.18
N ARG A 7 -5.89 7.94 32.24
CA ARG A 7 -6.08 6.98 31.16
C ARG A 7 -6.48 7.63 29.83
N GLN A 8 -7.31 8.66 29.83
CA GLN A 8 -7.65 9.40 28.61
C GLN A 8 -6.49 10.23 28.07
N MET A 9 -5.58 10.74 28.89
CA MET A 9 -4.38 11.47 28.45
C MET A 9 -3.27 10.55 27.92
N CYS A 10 -3.25 9.28 28.31
CA CYS A 10 -2.26 8.30 27.84
C CYS A 10 -2.69 7.52 26.61
N ILE A 11 -3.97 7.56 26.23
CA ILE A 11 -4.47 6.99 24.98
C ILE A 11 -4.38 8.10 23.92
N ARG A 12 -3.19 8.39 23.45
CA ARG A 12 -3.05 8.91 22.09
C ARG A 12 -3.28 7.72 21.18
N ASP A 13 -4.47 7.67 20.60
CA ASP A 13 -4.78 6.69 19.58
C ASP A 13 -3.78 6.92 18.42
N SER A 14 -2.89 5.97 18.25
CA SER A 14 -2.01 5.93 17.08
C SER A 14 -2.33 4.61 16.36
N PRO A 15 -2.63 4.66 15.08
CA PRO A 15 -2.66 5.84 14.21
C PRO A 15 -3.87 6.75 14.45
N ASN A 16 -3.69 8.05 14.14
CA ASN A 16 -4.79 9.02 14.12
C ASN A 16 -5.94 8.47 13.24
N PRO A 17 -7.21 8.55 13.66
CA PRO A 17 -8.36 8.10 12.86
C PRO A 17 -8.39 8.65 11.43
N GLU A 18 -7.91 9.87 11.20
CA GLU A 18 -7.82 10.44 9.84
C GLU A 18 -6.82 9.69 8.94
N VAL A 19 -5.71 9.21 9.50
CA VAL A 19 -4.77 8.35 8.78
C VAL A 19 -5.45 7.06 8.35
N ASN A 20 -6.19 6.43 9.27
CA ASN A 20 -6.91 5.19 8.97
C ASN A 20 -7.95 5.38 7.87
N LYS A 21 -8.68 6.51 7.84
CA LYS A 21 -9.62 6.81 6.74
C LYS A 21 -8.96 6.88 5.37
N ILE A 22 -7.72 7.35 5.33
CA ILE A 22 -6.94 7.42 4.07
C ILE A 22 -6.46 6.04 3.67
N VAL A 23 -5.72 5.35 4.55
CA VAL A 23 -4.99 4.13 4.20
C VAL A 23 -5.83 2.85 4.21
N GLN A 24 -6.99 2.84 4.87
CA GLN A 24 -7.90 1.68 4.85
C GLN A 24 -8.82 1.66 3.63
N HIS A 25 -8.79 2.70 2.80
CA HIS A 25 -9.61 2.82 1.62
C HIS A 25 -8.71 3.05 0.40
N ARG A 26 -8.53 2.03 -0.44
CA ARG A 26 -7.57 2.02 -1.57
C ARG A 26 -7.68 3.21 -2.50
N TYR A 27 -8.91 3.63 -2.83
CA TYR A 27 -9.12 4.81 -3.66
C TYR A 27 -8.65 6.10 -2.98
N SER A 28 -8.90 6.24 -1.67
CA SER A 28 -8.44 7.40 -0.89
C SER A 28 -6.92 7.44 -0.76
N GLU A 29 -6.30 6.28 -0.51
CA GLU A 29 -4.85 6.11 -0.42
C GLU A 29 -4.15 6.52 -1.73
N LYS A 30 -4.63 6.01 -2.86
CA LYS A 30 -4.04 6.35 -4.16
C LYS A 30 -4.25 7.81 -4.55
N ASN A 31 -5.38 8.41 -4.21
CA ASN A 31 -5.60 9.86 -4.37
C ASN A 31 -4.65 10.68 -3.48
N PHE A 32 -4.42 10.23 -2.24
CA PHE A 32 -3.44 10.86 -1.36
C PHE A 32 -2.03 10.81 -1.97
N LEU A 33 -1.61 9.67 -2.49
CA LEU A 33 -0.32 9.53 -3.18
C LEU A 33 -0.22 10.47 -4.38
N GLY A 34 -1.25 10.51 -5.22
CA GLY A 34 -1.29 11.39 -6.40
C GLY A 34 -1.22 12.88 -6.06
N LYS A 35 -1.91 13.34 -5.00
CA LYS A 35 -1.86 14.73 -4.50
C LYS A 35 -0.46 15.13 -4.03
N ASN A 36 0.33 14.18 -3.55
CA ASN A 36 1.69 14.40 -3.07
C ASN A 36 2.75 14.09 -4.14
N ASN A 37 2.36 13.96 -5.42
CA ASN A 37 3.24 13.62 -6.54
C ASN A 37 4.03 12.31 -6.33
N ILE A 38 3.48 11.38 -5.59
CA ILE A 38 4.03 10.05 -5.39
C ILE A 38 3.41 9.12 -6.41
N ARG A 39 4.25 8.49 -7.22
CA ARG A 39 3.79 7.60 -8.29
C ARG A 39 3.16 6.34 -7.69
N THR A 40 1.96 6.02 -8.16
CA THR A 40 1.27 4.74 -7.94
C THR A 40 0.76 4.19 -9.27
N THR A 41 0.24 2.98 -9.30
CA THR A 41 -0.38 2.40 -10.50
C THR A 41 -1.53 3.27 -10.99
N LYS A 42 -1.80 3.30 -12.31
CA LYS A 42 -3.01 3.93 -12.83
C LYS A 42 -4.23 3.21 -12.27
N PHE A 43 -5.23 3.96 -11.85
CA PHE A 43 -6.40 3.41 -11.17
C PHE A 43 -7.66 4.22 -11.44
N GLU A 44 -8.80 3.57 -11.30
CA GLU A 44 -10.10 4.21 -11.34
C GLU A 44 -11.08 3.58 -10.35
N LYS A 45 -12.03 4.37 -9.88
CA LYS A 45 -13.11 3.91 -9.01
C LYS A 45 -14.15 3.16 -9.82
N ILE A 46 -14.59 2.00 -9.32
CA ILE A 46 -15.57 1.13 -9.95
C ILE A 46 -16.70 0.88 -8.98
N VAL A 47 -17.92 1.20 -9.39
CA VAL A 47 -19.14 0.93 -8.62
C VAL A 47 -20.09 -0.02 -9.33
N ASN A 48 -19.88 -0.24 -10.63
CA ASN A 48 -20.65 -1.19 -11.43
C ASN A 48 -19.84 -1.66 -12.65
N GLU A 49 -20.37 -2.66 -13.36
CA GLU A 49 -19.71 -3.25 -14.53
C GLU A 49 -19.47 -2.23 -15.67
N ASN A 50 -20.38 -1.25 -15.86
CA ASN A 50 -20.21 -0.25 -16.92
C ASN A 50 -18.98 0.64 -16.69
N ASP A 51 -18.58 0.84 -15.44
CA ASP A 51 -17.37 1.60 -15.13
C ASP A 51 -16.13 0.84 -15.65
N ILE A 52 -16.09 -0.48 -15.56
CA ILE A 52 -14.99 -1.27 -16.11
C ILE A 52 -14.94 -1.15 -17.65
N LYS A 53 -16.09 -1.19 -18.31
CA LYS A 53 -16.19 -0.98 -19.77
C LYS A 53 -15.71 0.42 -20.18
N LYS A 54 -16.00 1.43 -19.37
CA LYS A 54 -15.55 2.82 -19.56
C LYS A 54 -14.03 2.94 -19.42
N TYR A 55 -13.44 2.28 -18.44
CA TYR A 55 -12.00 2.34 -18.13
C TYR A 55 -11.22 1.12 -18.64
N ARG A 56 -11.66 0.54 -19.75
CA ARG A 56 -11.03 -0.64 -20.37
C ARG A 56 -9.56 -0.49 -20.75
N ASP A 57 -9.06 0.74 -20.85
CA ASP A 57 -7.64 1.06 -21.09
C ASP A 57 -6.74 0.67 -19.89
N LEU A 58 -7.34 0.44 -18.72
CA LEU A 58 -6.65 -0.12 -17.56
C LEU A 58 -6.48 -1.65 -17.63
N LEU A 59 -7.08 -2.32 -18.62
CA LEU A 59 -6.87 -3.75 -18.80
C LEU A 59 -5.57 -4.01 -19.61
N PRO A 60 -4.86 -5.10 -19.32
CA PRO A 60 -5.06 -5.99 -18.19
C PRO A 60 -4.90 -5.27 -16.87
N GLY A 61 -5.76 -5.59 -15.89
CA GLY A 61 -5.81 -4.91 -14.60
C GLY A 61 -6.19 -5.84 -13.45
N ILE A 62 -6.16 -5.29 -12.24
CA ILE A 62 -6.63 -5.98 -11.04
C ILE A 62 -7.78 -5.16 -10.45
N LEU A 63 -8.96 -5.77 -10.39
CA LEU A 63 -10.12 -5.23 -9.70
C LEU A 63 -10.03 -5.64 -8.23
N LYS A 64 -9.99 -4.66 -7.32
CA LYS A 64 -9.85 -4.90 -5.88
C LYS A 64 -10.99 -4.23 -5.13
N THR A 65 -11.51 -4.85 -4.06
CA THR A 65 -12.42 -4.14 -3.16
C THR A 65 -11.70 -2.93 -2.55
N SER A 66 -12.39 -1.78 -2.48
CA SER A 66 -11.80 -0.53 -1.93
C SER A 66 -11.47 -0.65 -0.44
N THR A 67 -12.17 -1.53 0.28
CA THR A 67 -11.99 -1.79 1.72
C THR A 67 -12.00 -3.28 2.02
N LEU A 68 -11.45 -3.69 3.17
CA LEU A 68 -11.53 -5.05 3.72
C LEU A 68 -10.91 -6.15 2.84
N GLY A 69 -10.02 -5.81 1.90
CA GLY A 69 -9.24 -6.79 1.16
C GLY A 69 -7.98 -7.18 1.94
N TYR A 70 -7.72 -8.49 2.08
CA TYR A 70 -6.50 -9.03 2.69
C TYR A 70 -6.14 -10.37 2.03
N ASP A 71 -4.86 -10.72 1.98
CA ASP A 71 -4.36 -11.99 1.45
C ASP A 71 -4.99 -12.39 0.10
N GLY A 72 -5.08 -11.44 -0.84
CA GLY A 72 -5.66 -11.66 -2.17
C GLY A 72 -7.20 -11.79 -2.21
N LYS A 73 -7.88 -11.81 -1.08
CA LYS A 73 -9.36 -11.87 -1.05
C LYS A 73 -9.96 -10.56 -1.54
N GLY A 74 -10.98 -10.68 -2.41
CA GLY A 74 -11.63 -9.53 -3.04
C GLY A 74 -10.77 -8.88 -4.14
N GLN A 75 -9.88 -9.65 -4.76
CA GLN A 75 -9.10 -9.26 -5.92
C GLN A 75 -9.41 -10.17 -7.10
N TYR A 76 -9.62 -9.57 -8.27
CA TYR A 76 -9.92 -10.26 -9.51
C TYR A 76 -8.96 -9.76 -10.58
N LYS A 77 -8.17 -10.66 -11.15
CA LYS A 77 -7.30 -10.32 -12.28
C LYS A 77 -8.13 -10.40 -13.56
N LEU A 78 -8.24 -9.27 -14.24
CA LEU A 78 -8.97 -9.14 -15.50
C LEU A 78 -7.97 -8.91 -16.63
N LYS A 79 -7.90 -9.81 -17.59
CA LYS A 79 -7.08 -9.64 -18.80
C LYS A 79 -7.80 -8.72 -19.79
N ASP A 80 -9.10 -8.97 -19.94
CA ASP A 80 -10.01 -8.24 -20.83
C ASP A 80 -11.43 -8.19 -20.22
N LEU A 81 -12.40 -7.71 -20.98
CA LEU A 81 -13.80 -7.61 -20.54
C LEU A 81 -14.50 -8.95 -20.43
N GLU A 82 -14.03 -9.98 -21.14
CA GLU A 82 -14.66 -11.31 -21.14
C GLU A 82 -14.43 -12.01 -19.78
N ASP A 83 -13.33 -11.71 -19.11
CA ASP A 83 -13.04 -12.22 -17.78
C ASP A 83 -14.08 -11.82 -16.72
N LEU A 84 -14.86 -10.77 -16.95
CA LEU A 84 -15.98 -10.41 -16.07
C LEU A 84 -17.01 -11.53 -15.95
N ASN A 85 -17.21 -12.30 -17.01
CA ASN A 85 -18.14 -13.43 -17.04
C ASN A 85 -17.59 -14.66 -16.28
N ASN A 86 -16.29 -14.72 -16.08
CA ASN A 86 -15.60 -15.82 -15.40
C ASN A 86 -15.58 -15.64 -13.87
N HIS A 87 -15.98 -14.47 -13.38
CA HIS A 87 -15.97 -14.13 -11.97
C HIS A 87 -17.36 -13.74 -11.48
N GLU A 88 -17.80 -14.32 -10.38
CA GLU A 88 -19.04 -13.88 -9.69
C GLU A 88 -18.77 -12.58 -8.91
N ILE A 89 -18.54 -11.46 -9.62
CA ILE A 89 -18.29 -10.16 -9.01
C ILE A 89 -19.63 -9.55 -8.60
N ARG A 90 -19.80 -9.33 -7.29
CA ARG A 90 -20.97 -8.64 -6.76
C ARG A 90 -20.61 -7.19 -6.51
N PHE A 91 -21.22 -6.26 -7.27
CA PHE A 91 -21.04 -4.82 -7.13
C PHE A 91 -21.91 -4.25 -5.99
N ASP A 92 -21.96 -4.94 -4.85
CA ASP A 92 -22.57 -4.49 -3.59
C ASP A 92 -21.61 -3.63 -2.75
N LYS A 93 -20.37 -3.51 -3.20
CA LYS A 93 -19.28 -2.73 -2.60
C LYS A 93 -18.59 -1.87 -3.65
N GLU A 94 -17.83 -0.91 -3.16
CA GLU A 94 -16.95 -0.13 -4.01
C GLU A 94 -15.68 -0.93 -4.34
N PHE A 95 -15.24 -0.82 -5.60
CA PHE A 95 -14.00 -1.40 -6.08
C PHE A 95 -13.08 -0.30 -6.63
N ILE A 96 -11.83 -0.66 -6.80
CA ILE A 96 -10.83 0.07 -7.57
C ILE A 96 -10.28 -0.86 -8.66
N LEU A 97 -10.21 -0.36 -9.89
CA LEU A 97 -9.51 -1.05 -10.97
C LEU A 97 -8.12 -0.45 -11.11
N GLU A 98 -7.10 -1.24 -10.92
CA GLU A 98 -5.71 -0.86 -11.06
C GLU A 98 -5.12 -1.51 -12.30
N LYS A 99 -4.36 -0.74 -13.09
CA LYS A 99 -3.61 -1.29 -14.21
C LYS A 99 -2.57 -2.30 -13.71
N LEU A 100 -2.53 -3.47 -14.36
CA LEU A 100 -1.53 -4.50 -14.03
C LEU A 100 -0.12 -3.98 -14.31
N VAL A 101 0.75 -4.07 -13.31
CA VAL A 101 2.18 -3.74 -13.44
C VAL A 101 2.92 -4.94 -14.03
N ASN A 102 3.77 -4.70 -15.02
CA ASN A 102 4.71 -5.71 -15.51
C ASN A 102 5.86 -5.84 -14.51
N LEU A 103 5.55 -6.55 -13.42
CA LEU A 103 6.34 -6.59 -12.20
C LEU A 103 7.71 -7.24 -12.43
N GLU A 104 8.76 -6.62 -11.92
CA GLU A 104 10.09 -7.21 -11.76
C GLU A 104 10.35 -7.59 -10.30
N LYS A 105 10.10 -6.63 -9.37
CA LYS A 105 10.32 -6.84 -7.94
C LYS A 105 9.23 -6.18 -7.11
N GLU A 106 8.99 -6.76 -5.95
CA GLU A 106 8.25 -6.15 -4.86
C GLU A 106 9.21 -5.84 -3.72
N ILE A 107 9.16 -4.62 -3.21
CA ILE A 107 9.93 -4.22 -2.05
C ILE A 107 9.04 -3.53 -1.02
N SER A 108 9.46 -3.57 0.21
CA SER A 108 8.85 -2.80 1.29
C SER A 108 9.89 -2.06 2.10
N LEU A 109 9.46 -0.98 2.73
CA LEU A 109 10.30 -0.16 3.59
C LEU A 109 9.55 0.17 4.86
N VAL A 110 10.17 -0.15 5.99
CA VAL A 110 9.65 0.16 7.31
C VAL A 110 10.28 1.47 7.78
N ILE A 111 9.44 2.41 8.19
CA ILE A 111 9.85 3.68 8.79
C ILE A 111 9.14 3.88 10.13
N THR A 112 9.88 4.30 11.13
CA THR A 112 9.35 4.74 12.43
C THR A 112 9.61 6.22 12.59
N ARG A 113 8.56 7.01 12.72
CA ARG A 113 8.65 8.43 13.02
C ARG A 113 8.31 8.66 14.48
N PHE A 114 9.23 9.26 15.23
CA PHE A 114 9.08 9.57 16.65
C PHE A 114 8.48 10.95 16.87
N SER A 115 8.88 11.93 16.03
CA SER A 115 8.40 13.29 16.04
C SER A 115 8.63 13.94 14.68
N LYS A 116 8.35 15.23 14.56
CA LYS A 116 8.78 16.03 13.41
C LYS A 116 10.31 15.92 13.29
N ASP A 117 10.80 15.61 12.11
CA ASP A 117 12.23 15.51 11.77
C ASP A 117 13.03 14.41 12.51
N ASN A 118 12.35 13.55 13.29
CA ASN A 118 12.99 12.44 14.00
C ASN A 118 12.36 11.12 13.58
N TYR A 119 13.10 10.31 12.82
CA TYR A 119 12.67 9.02 12.27
C TYR A 119 13.84 8.09 12.04
N GLU A 120 13.54 6.80 12.09
CA GLU A 120 14.43 5.72 11.70
C GLU A 120 13.83 5.00 10.50
N ILE A 121 14.66 4.65 9.53
CA ILE A 121 14.26 3.96 8.31
C ILE A 121 15.13 2.71 8.16
N TYR A 122 14.47 1.56 8.06
CA TYR A 122 15.17 0.32 7.75
C TYR A 122 15.60 0.26 6.29
N GLU A 123 16.57 -0.59 6.00
CA GLU A 123 16.91 -0.89 4.61
C GLU A 123 15.70 -1.52 3.89
N PRO A 124 15.52 -1.25 2.58
CA PRO A 124 14.47 -1.87 1.81
C PRO A 124 14.54 -3.40 1.86
N ILE A 125 13.38 -4.00 1.95
CA ILE A 125 13.16 -5.44 2.06
C ILE A 125 12.62 -5.92 0.72
N GLU A 126 13.23 -6.90 0.09
CA GLU A 126 12.72 -7.56 -1.12
C GLU A 126 11.75 -8.67 -0.71
N ASN A 127 10.57 -8.70 -1.34
CA ASN A 127 9.49 -9.61 -1.03
C ASN A 127 9.19 -10.52 -2.22
N LEU A 128 9.09 -11.81 -1.96
CA LEU A 128 8.63 -12.79 -2.93
C LEU A 128 7.24 -13.29 -2.52
N HIS A 129 6.26 -13.03 -3.38
CA HIS A 129 4.90 -13.54 -3.23
C HIS A 129 4.64 -14.69 -4.20
N GLU A 130 4.00 -15.73 -3.71
CA GLU A 130 3.45 -16.82 -4.50
C GLU A 130 1.96 -16.94 -4.20
N GLU A 131 1.13 -16.99 -5.23
CA GLU A 131 -0.33 -17.03 -5.10
C GLU A 131 -0.90 -15.94 -4.18
N GLN A 132 -0.31 -14.72 -4.25
CA GLN A 132 -0.66 -13.55 -3.43
C GLN A 132 -0.34 -13.69 -1.93
N ILE A 133 0.43 -14.70 -1.54
CA ILE A 133 0.90 -14.91 -0.17
C ILE A 133 2.39 -14.65 -0.11
N LEU A 134 2.82 -13.84 0.86
CA LEU A 134 4.24 -13.59 1.11
C LEU A 134 4.94 -14.89 1.54
N LYS A 135 5.95 -15.31 0.78
CA LYS A 135 6.74 -16.52 1.05
C LYS A 135 8.07 -16.17 1.69
N TYR A 136 8.80 -15.23 1.11
CA TYR A 136 10.12 -14.85 1.57
C TYR A 136 10.26 -13.34 1.58
N SER A 137 10.98 -12.84 2.60
CA SER A 137 11.46 -11.48 2.68
C SER A 137 12.96 -11.48 2.91
N THR A 138 13.69 -10.70 2.12
CA THR A 138 15.16 -10.61 2.19
C THR A 138 15.59 -9.17 2.42
N ILE A 139 16.47 -8.93 3.37
CA ILE A 139 17.08 -7.64 3.66
C ILE A 139 18.61 -7.78 3.56
N PRO A 140 19.33 -6.86 2.92
CA PRO A 140 18.82 -5.76 2.11
C PRO A 140 18.24 -6.23 0.76
N ALA A 141 17.28 -5.47 0.22
CA ALA A 141 16.77 -5.70 -1.12
C ALA A 141 17.85 -5.48 -2.19
N GLN A 142 17.90 -6.35 -3.19
CA GLN A 142 18.83 -6.22 -4.32
C GLN A 142 18.25 -5.24 -5.36
N ILE A 143 18.37 -3.93 -5.09
CA ILE A 143 17.87 -2.83 -5.92
C ILE A 143 18.97 -1.82 -6.22
N ASN A 144 18.78 -1.01 -7.27
CA ASN A 144 19.71 0.05 -7.59
C ASN A 144 19.62 1.23 -6.60
N LEU A 145 20.67 2.04 -6.55
CA LEU A 145 20.78 3.17 -5.64
C LEU A 145 19.66 4.23 -5.84
N SER A 146 19.15 4.36 -7.07
CA SER A 146 18.04 5.29 -7.37
C SER A 146 16.76 4.84 -6.69
N HIS A 147 16.40 3.55 -6.81
CA HIS A 147 15.23 2.98 -6.13
C HIS A 147 15.37 3.02 -4.62
N PHE A 148 16.57 2.72 -4.10
CA PHE A 148 16.86 2.83 -2.67
C PHE A 148 16.56 4.24 -2.14
N LYS A 149 17.17 5.27 -2.74
CA LYS A 149 16.97 6.65 -2.30
C LYS A 149 15.52 7.10 -2.47
N LYS A 150 14.89 6.74 -3.59
CA LYS A 150 13.54 7.17 -3.90
C LYS A 150 12.49 6.52 -3.00
N SER A 151 12.65 5.26 -2.63
CA SER A 151 11.77 4.58 -1.68
C SER A 151 11.84 5.23 -0.28
N GLN A 152 13.04 5.58 0.17
CA GLN A 152 13.22 6.30 1.44
C GLN A 152 12.59 7.70 1.41
N GLU A 153 12.84 8.46 0.33
CA GLU A 153 12.24 9.79 0.13
C GLU A 153 10.71 9.74 0.21
N TRP A 154 10.10 8.79 -0.52
CA TRP A 154 8.64 8.66 -0.54
C TRP A 154 8.07 8.14 0.78
N ALA A 155 8.71 7.18 1.44
CA ALA A 155 8.26 6.72 2.75
C ALA A 155 8.30 7.84 3.80
N LYS A 156 9.36 8.67 3.77
CA LYS A 156 9.46 9.86 4.61
C LYS A 156 8.35 10.85 4.31
N LEU A 157 8.17 11.25 3.04
CA LEU A 157 7.14 12.18 2.60
C LEU A 157 5.74 11.69 3.01
N ILE A 158 5.43 10.39 2.82
CA ILE A 158 4.16 9.78 3.24
C ILE A 158 3.96 9.96 4.75
N SER A 159 4.97 9.68 5.57
CA SER A 159 4.85 9.80 7.02
C SER A 159 4.67 11.26 7.47
N GLU A 160 5.27 12.20 6.75
CA GLU A 160 5.17 13.64 7.03
C GLU A 160 3.78 14.18 6.66
N GLU A 161 3.30 13.90 5.44
CA GLU A 161 2.00 14.35 4.93
C GLU A 161 0.82 13.73 5.67
N LEU A 162 0.94 12.49 6.14
CA LEU A 162 -0.01 11.87 7.05
C LEU A 162 0.11 12.41 8.49
N GLN A 163 1.13 13.21 8.80
CA GLN A 163 1.47 13.60 10.17
C GLN A 163 1.55 12.40 11.12
N TYR A 164 1.97 11.25 10.57
CA TYR A 164 1.96 9.99 11.27
C TYR A 164 3.12 9.91 12.26
N VAL A 165 2.84 9.57 13.50
CA VAL A 165 3.83 9.25 14.54
C VAL A 165 3.66 7.78 14.89
N GLY A 166 4.72 7.01 14.75
CA GLY A 166 4.72 5.56 14.94
C GLY A 166 5.40 4.84 13.77
N THR A 167 5.23 3.54 13.72
CA THR A 167 5.80 2.68 12.67
C THR A 167 4.79 2.46 11.55
N LEU A 168 5.20 2.73 10.32
CA LEU A 168 4.45 2.38 9.11
C LEU A 168 5.34 1.61 8.13
N CYS A 169 4.73 0.85 7.27
CA CYS A 169 5.39 0.16 6.18
C CYS A 169 4.80 0.65 4.86
N VAL A 170 5.66 0.93 3.89
CA VAL A 170 5.27 1.27 2.52
C VAL A 170 5.72 0.14 1.61
N GLU A 171 4.79 -0.39 0.82
CA GLU A 171 5.07 -1.37 -0.21
C GLU A 171 5.23 -0.71 -1.58
N PHE A 172 6.20 -1.21 -2.35
CA PHE A 172 6.52 -0.69 -3.67
C PHE A 172 6.60 -1.81 -4.69
N PHE A 173 6.21 -1.47 -5.91
CA PHE A 173 6.50 -2.25 -7.11
C PHE A 173 7.62 -1.61 -7.92
N ILE A 174 8.51 -2.42 -8.43
CA ILE A 174 9.47 -2.06 -9.47
C ILE A 174 9.06 -2.85 -10.71
N ASP A 175 8.75 -2.14 -11.81
CA ASP A 175 8.43 -2.78 -13.07
C ASP A 175 9.68 -3.12 -13.88
N LYS A 176 9.51 -3.88 -14.95
CA LYS A 176 10.62 -4.26 -15.85
C LYS A 176 11.27 -3.08 -16.57
N ASP A 177 10.58 -1.94 -16.64
CA ASP A 177 11.11 -0.69 -17.18
C ASP A 177 11.80 0.14 -16.11
N GLN A 178 12.03 -0.42 -14.91
CA GLN A 178 12.69 0.21 -13.78
C GLN A 178 11.92 1.42 -13.21
N ASN A 179 10.61 1.45 -13.35
CA ASN A 179 9.80 2.44 -12.67
C ASN A 179 9.42 1.96 -11.28
N LEU A 180 9.49 2.86 -10.29
CA LEU A 180 9.04 2.64 -8.92
C LEU A 180 7.62 3.17 -8.73
N TYR A 181 6.77 2.38 -8.07
CA TYR A 181 5.39 2.73 -7.72
C TYR A 181 5.12 2.39 -6.27
N VAL A 182 4.41 3.23 -5.54
CA VAL A 182 3.83 2.85 -4.25
C VAL A 182 2.60 1.97 -4.51
N ASN A 183 2.59 0.79 -3.90
CA ASN A 183 1.47 -0.15 -3.96
C ASN A 183 0.49 0.10 -2.82
N GLU A 184 0.97 0.03 -1.57
CA GLU A 184 0.13 0.10 -0.37
C GLU A 184 0.88 0.77 0.78
N ILE A 185 0.14 1.43 1.68
CA ILE A 185 0.64 1.99 2.94
C ILE A 185 -0.02 1.24 4.10
N ALA A 186 0.77 0.57 4.92
CA ALA A 186 0.29 -0.06 6.14
C ALA A 186 0.68 0.79 7.36
N PRO A 187 -0.28 1.37 8.12
CA PRO A 187 0.01 2.17 9.32
C PRO A 187 0.36 1.28 10.53
N ARG A 188 1.23 0.34 10.30
CA ARG A 188 1.75 -0.68 11.22
C ARG A 188 2.97 -1.36 10.59
N VAL A 189 3.63 -2.22 11.33
CA VAL A 189 4.57 -3.18 10.72
C VAL A 189 3.76 -4.14 9.85
N HIS A 190 4.10 -4.23 8.57
CA HIS A 190 3.51 -5.17 7.61
C HIS A 190 4.11 -6.57 7.77
N ASN A 191 3.50 -7.61 7.15
CA ASN A 191 4.05 -8.97 7.16
C ASN A 191 5.51 -9.00 6.69
N SER A 192 5.82 -8.23 5.64
CA SER A 192 7.18 -8.07 5.11
C SER A 192 8.16 -7.43 6.10
N GLY A 193 7.67 -6.67 7.09
CA GLY A 193 8.50 -6.06 8.12
C GLY A 193 8.74 -6.95 9.35
N HIS A 194 8.11 -8.11 9.46
CA HIS A 194 8.27 -8.98 10.64
C HIS A 194 9.70 -9.50 10.82
N LEU A 195 10.47 -9.57 9.74
CA LEU A 195 11.88 -9.96 9.82
C LEU A 195 12.73 -8.95 10.63
N THR A 196 12.25 -7.71 10.85
CA THR A 196 12.94 -6.73 11.69
C THR A 196 12.76 -6.99 13.20
N ILE A 197 11.81 -7.85 13.58
CA ILE A 197 11.59 -8.25 14.97
C ILE A 197 12.74 -9.18 15.36
N ASN A 198 13.53 -8.81 16.38
CA ASN A 198 14.72 -9.53 16.85
C ASN A 198 15.91 -9.56 15.86
N ALA A 199 15.92 -8.73 14.83
CA ALA A 199 17.02 -8.66 13.88
C ALA A 199 18.06 -7.58 14.23
N TYR A 200 17.75 -6.73 15.23
CA TYR A 200 18.57 -5.61 15.72
C TYR A 200 18.51 -5.54 17.23
#